data_8b00b59a6744ad3c8df19078a1507154
#
_entry.id   8b00b59a6744ad3c8df19078a1507154
#
_cell.length_a   1.000
_cell.length_b   1.000
_cell.length_c   1.000
_cell.angle_alpha   90.00
_cell.angle_beta   90.00
_cell.angle_gamma   90.00
#
_symmetry.space_group_name_H-M   'P 1'
#
loop_
_entity.id
_entity.type
_entity.pdbx_description
1 polymer ?
#
loop_
_entity_poly.entity_id
_entity_poly.type
_entity_poly.pdbx_seq_one_letter_code
_entity_poly.pdbx_strand_id
1 'polypeptide(L)'
;MSNQTKSTGRRFMQVARERSFWLILGMLAILTLLHYLRLQAGFLPTAILERHAVERIIFLLPIAGATFAFGLRGGLITLAVAALIMLPRAFWLSASPADALLEMLAVVVVGAIVIWMIVTQEREKRVRQDAVLELRTINLISAHVTRSLELEQILDSALDGILQVTQVEMGFIYLVESGGQDLVLTAQRGVPPELADRYNRLRVGETLCGQVAETGKLLVVDDLHQQKQGTGLAVAAGMRSFAAVPLVSRDRVVGVMDLADSRAARISSQDVECLTSVGNAVGVAVENAYLYRSMRYYVQQVTRAQEDERARIARELHDDTIQSLIVLSRQLEALAKADEPVSPVRALQMYDLWRNTDDVIRGIRRFNRDLRPSTLDDLGLVPALEGLAADTTDVDGIITRLWVTGKERRLSPEVELALFRIAQEALSNVKKHAEATEAEITVEFVDNTVEMAVHDNGKGFTLRAPVEELATSGHLGLIGMRERARLLGGTLTIQSLPQLGTKVIVTVRDALVME
;
A
#
# COMPACT_ATOMS: atom_id res chain seq x y z
N MET A 1 -30.13 -5.95 -6.17
CA MET A 1 -30.30 -4.86 -7.18
C MET A 1 -29.66 -5.18 -8.55
N SER A 2 -28.95 -6.29 -8.73
CA SER A 2 -28.21 -6.62 -9.99
C SER A 2 -29.05 -7.24 -11.11
N ASN A 3 -30.22 -7.82 -10.86
CA ASN A 3 -31.03 -8.47 -11.91
C ASN A 3 -31.93 -7.51 -12.70
N GLN A 4 -32.29 -6.36 -12.16
CA GLN A 4 -33.10 -5.37 -12.88
C GLN A 4 -32.30 -4.60 -13.94
N THR A 5 -31.02 -4.33 -13.69
CA THR A 5 -30.13 -3.62 -14.64
C THR A 5 -29.78 -4.45 -15.87
N LYS A 6 -29.64 -5.79 -15.74
CA LYS A 6 -29.38 -6.69 -16.88
C LYS A 6 -30.62 -6.87 -17.78
N SER A 7 -31.83 -6.88 -17.21
CA SER A 7 -33.08 -6.97 -17.97
C SER A 7 -33.37 -5.69 -18.74
N THR A 8 -33.08 -4.54 -18.15
CA THR A 8 -33.29 -3.22 -18.78
C THR A 8 -32.34 -2.99 -19.94
N GLY A 9 -31.04 -3.40 -19.78
CA GLY A 9 -30.05 -3.31 -20.85
C GLY A 9 -30.38 -4.20 -22.07
N ARG A 10 -30.88 -5.42 -21.85
CA ARG A 10 -31.35 -6.29 -22.96
C ARG A 10 -32.56 -5.74 -23.68
N ARG A 11 -33.53 -5.20 -22.97
CA ARG A 11 -34.72 -4.56 -23.58
C ARG A 11 -34.35 -3.29 -24.35
N PHE A 12 -33.45 -2.47 -23.83
CA PHE A 12 -33.00 -1.25 -24.51
C PHE A 12 -32.25 -1.58 -25.81
N MET A 13 -31.35 -2.56 -25.80
CA MET A 13 -30.67 -3.03 -27.01
C MET A 13 -31.61 -3.65 -28.04
N GLN A 14 -32.65 -4.36 -27.59
CA GLN A 14 -33.68 -4.92 -28.47
C GLN A 14 -34.53 -3.83 -29.15
N VAL A 15 -34.98 -2.83 -28.39
CA VAL A 15 -35.73 -1.68 -28.91
C VAL A 15 -34.89 -0.78 -29.81
N ALA A 16 -33.60 -0.58 -29.49
CA ALA A 16 -32.67 0.16 -30.34
C ALA A 16 -32.39 -0.61 -31.65
N ARG A 17 -32.28 -1.94 -31.61
CA ARG A 17 -32.14 -2.80 -32.79
C ARG A 17 -33.37 -2.75 -33.70
N GLU A 18 -34.57 -2.77 -33.17
CA GLU A 18 -35.81 -2.65 -33.96
C GLU A 18 -35.90 -1.27 -34.62
N ARG A 19 -35.64 -0.19 -33.94
CA ARG A 19 -35.63 1.16 -34.52
C ARG A 19 -34.58 1.33 -35.60
N SER A 20 -33.38 0.84 -35.39
CA SER A 20 -32.32 0.89 -36.38
C SER A 20 -32.66 0.08 -37.63
N PHE A 21 -33.34 -1.07 -37.48
CA PHE A 21 -33.82 -1.88 -38.61
C PHE A 21 -34.78 -1.11 -39.48
N TRP A 22 -35.84 -0.48 -38.90
CA TRP A 22 -36.81 0.28 -39.64
C TRP A 22 -36.24 1.53 -40.31
N LEU A 23 -35.27 2.19 -39.65
CA LEU A 23 -34.56 3.33 -40.24
C LEU A 23 -33.73 2.90 -41.47
N ILE A 24 -33.00 1.80 -41.40
CA ILE A 24 -32.21 1.28 -42.50
C ILE A 24 -33.10 0.84 -43.66
N LEU A 25 -34.19 0.15 -43.36
CA LEU A 25 -35.18 -0.27 -44.35
C LEU A 25 -35.84 0.94 -45.00
N GLY A 26 -36.23 1.95 -44.23
CA GLY A 26 -36.76 3.23 -44.74
C GLY A 26 -35.79 3.96 -45.66
N MET A 27 -34.54 4.04 -45.27
CA MET A 27 -33.46 4.63 -46.10
C MET A 27 -33.30 3.85 -47.42
N LEU A 28 -33.26 2.52 -47.38
CA LEU A 28 -33.15 1.71 -48.57
C LEU A 28 -34.37 1.90 -49.50
N ALA A 29 -35.60 1.96 -48.95
CA ALA A 29 -36.81 2.19 -49.72
C ALA A 29 -36.80 3.58 -50.38
N ILE A 30 -36.44 4.62 -49.65
CA ILE A 30 -36.31 5.98 -50.17
C ILE A 30 -35.26 6.06 -51.26
N LEU A 31 -34.08 5.44 -51.07
CA LEU A 31 -33.02 5.41 -52.07
C LEU A 31 -33.43 4.62 -53.31
N THR A 32 -34.12 3.51 -53.14
CA THR A 32 -34.67 2.74 -54.25
C THR A 32 -35.66 3.59 -55.04
N LEU A 33 -36.58 4.26 -54.36
CA LEU A 33 -37.56 5.14 -54.99
C LEU A 33 -36.86 6.27 -55.77
N LEU A 34 -35.91 6.95 -55.14
CA LEU A 34 -35.12 7.99 -55.78
C LEU A 34 -34.33 7.45 -56.99
N HIS A 35 -33.79 6.24 -56.92
CA HIS A 35 -33.00 5.59 -57.96
C HIS A 35 -33.85 5.31 -59.21
N TYR A 36 -35.15 4.93 -59.05
CA TYR A 36 -36.02 4.58 -60.17
C TYR A 36 -36.96 5.70 -60.63
N LEU A 37 -37.45 6.59 -59.75
CA LEU A 37 -38.36 7.69 -60.11
C LEU A 37 -37.71 8.70 -61.06
N ARG A 38 -36.41 8.84 -61.10
CA ARG A 38 -35.70 9.77 -61.96
C ARG A 38 -35.62 9.34 -63.43
N LEU A 39 -35.91 8.11 -63.74
CA LEU A 39 -35.98 7.64 -65.13
C LEU A 39 -37.16 8.24 -65.89
N GLN A 40 -38.19 8.77 -65.22
CA GLN A 40 -39.40 9.33 -65.87
C GLN A 40 -39.51 10.87 -65.82
N ALA A 41 -38.72 11.55 -65.01
CA ALA A 41 -38.84 13.01 -64.82
C ALA A 41 -37.73 13.78 -65.56
N GLY A 42 -37.92 14.07 -66.79
CA GLY A 42 -37.07 14.98 -67.61
C GLY A 42 -37.06 16.46 -67.22
N PHE A 43 -37.19 16.78 -65.93
CA PHE A 43 -37.52 18.13 -65.46
C PHE A 43 -36.51 18.71 -64.45
N LEU A 44 -35.23 18.62 -64.68
CA LEU A 44 -34.23 19.40 -63.87
C LEU A 44 -32.95 19.70 -64.64
N PRO A 45 -32.36 20.91 -64.46
CA PRO A 45 -31.25 21.39 -65.30
C PRO A 45 -29.97 20.55 -65.12
N THR A 46 -29.24 20.38 -66.24
CA THR A 46 -28.03 19.57 -66.42
C THR A 46 -26.73 20.13 -65.77
N ALA A 47 -26.84 21.08 -64.84
CA ALA A 47 -25.69 21.85 -64.36
C ALA A 47 -25.18 21.53 -62.93
N ILE A 48 -25.74 20.51 -62.28
CA ILE A 48 -25.19 20.08 -60.97
C ILE A 48 -24.62 18.70 -61.10
N LEU A 49 -23.29 18.65 -61.18
CA LEU A 49 -22.42 17.49 -61.05
C LEU A 49 -23.02 16.16 -61.47
N GLU A 50 -22.36 15.37 -62.27
CA GLU A 50 -22.66 14.00 -62.56
C GLU A 50 -23.40 13.32 -61.41
N ARG A 51 -24.71 13.41 -61.41
CA ARG A 51 -25.62 13.09 -60.29
C ARG A 51 -25.52 11.63 -59.84
N HIS A 52 -24.96 10.79 -60.65
CA HIS A 52 -24.78 9.36 -60.42
C HIS A 52 -23.73 9.09 -59.30
N ALA A 53 -22.74 9.95 -59.13
CA ALA A 53 -21.72 9.81 -58.08
C ALA A 53 -22.33 10.06 -56.65
N VAL A 54 -23.24 11.03 -56.51
CA VAL A 54 -23.86 11.38 -55.24
C VAL A 54 -24.82 10.26 -54.77
N GLU A 55 -25.64 9.70 -55.68
CA GLU A 55 -26.55 8.57 -55.37
C GLU A 55 -25.79 7.35 -54.87
N ARG A 56 -24.61 7.07 -55.40
CA ARG A 56 -23.77 5.94 -54.98
C ARG A 56 -23.23 6.13 -53.59
N ILE A 57 -22.75 7.31 -53.26
CA ILE A 57 -22.23 7.64 -51.90
C ILE A 57 -23.37 7.51 -50.86
N ILE A 58 -24.58 7.88 -51.18
CA ILE A 58 -25.70 7.80 -50.27
C ILE A 58 -26.09 6.33 -49.95
N PHE A 59 -25.88 5.37 -50.87
CA PHE A 59 -26.06 3.93 -50.58
C PHE A 59 -25.09 3.39 -49.52
N LEU A 60 -23.96 4.05 -49.29
CA LEU A 60 -23.02 3.69 -48.22
C LEU A 60 -23.59 3.96 -46.83
N LEU A 61 -24.52 4.92 -46.65
CA LEU A 61 -25.10 5.27 -45.37
C LEU A 61 -25.89 4.12 -44.74
N PRO A 62 -26.85 3.45 -45.43
CA PRO A 62 -27.56 2.31 -44.85
C PRO A 62 -26.61 1.11 -44.63
N ILE A 63 -25.58 0.92 -45.45
CA ILE A 63 -24.58 -0.14 -45.28
C ILE A 63 -23.77 0.12 -43.98
N ALA A 64 -23.28 1.35 -43.79
CA ALA A 64 -22.57 1.73 -42.59
C ALA A 64 -23.46 1.63 -41.33
N GLY A 65 -24.71 2.15 -41.41
CA GLY A 65 -25.70 2.07 -40.33
C GLY A 65 -26.01 0.63 -39.91
N ALA A 66 -26.21 -0.26 -40.92
CA ALA A 66 -26.44 -1.69 -40.66
C ALA A 66 -25.22 -2.39 -40.05
N THR A 67 -24.02 -1.99 -40.47
CA THR A 67 -22.79 -2.53 -39.89
C THR A 67 -22.63 -2.13 -38.43
N PHE A 68 -22.92 -0.86 -38.09
CA PHE A 68 -22.91 -0.39 -36.71
C PHE A 68 -23.97 -1.08 -35.83
N ALA A 69 -25.22 -1.23 -36.33
CA ALA A 69 -26.34 -1.76 -35.55
C ALA A 69 -26.31 -3.28 -35.40
N PHE A 70 -25.92 -4.00 -36.46
CA PHE A 70 -26.05 -5.46 -36.56
C PHE A 70 -24.71 -6.19 -36.83
N GLY A 71 -23.59 -5.45 -36.83
CA GLY A 71 -22.26 -5.98 -37.07
C GLY A 71 -22.05 -6.43 -38.53
N LEU A 72 -21.02 -7.30 -38.71
CA LEU A 72 -20.62 -7.80 -40.01
C LEU A 72 -21.78 -8.40 -40.84
N ARG A 73 -22.65 -9.17 -40.20
CA ARG A 73 -23.78 -9.82 -40.90
C ARG A 73 -24.80 -8.80 -41.42
N GLY A 74 -25.12 -7.77 -40.64
CA GLY A 74 -26.01 -6.71 -41.03
C GLY A 74 -25.47 -5.90 -42.21
N GLY A 75 -24.18 -5.55 -42.16
CA GLY A 75 -23.48 -4.84 -43.23
C GLY A 75 -23.49 -5.61 -44.54
N LEU A 76 -23.12 -6.90 -44.50
CA LEU A 76 -23.07 -7.76 -45.69
C LEU A 76 -24.47 -7.98 -46.34
N ILE A 77 -25.50 -8.18 -45.52
CA ILE A 77 -26.89 -8.31 -46.02
C ILE A 77 -27.34 -7.01 -46.69
N THR A 78 -27.10 -5.86 -46.09
CA THR A 78 -27.47 -4.56 -46.62
C THR A 78 -26.70 -4.24 -47.90
N LEU A 79 -25.42 -4.60 -47.99
CA LEU A 79 -24.59 -4.49 -49.20
C LEU A 79 -25.14 -5.34 -50.31
N ALA A 80 -25.50 -6.60 -50.05
CA ALA A 80 -26.11 -7.49 -51.03
C ALA A 80 -27.47 -6.96 -51.54
N VAL A 81 -28.31 -6.45 -50.65
CA VAL A 81 -29.59 -5.81 -51.00
C VAL A 81 -29.37 -4.58 -51.88
N ALA A 82 -28.42 -3.71 -51.51
CA ALA A 82 -28.06 -2.53 -52.32
C ALA A 82 -27.60 -2.92 -53.74
N ALA A 83 -26.72 -3.93 -53.84
CA ALA A 83 -26.28 -4.46 -55.14
C ALA A 83 -27.46 -5.03 -55.96
N LEU A 84 -28.37 -5.78 -55.33
CA LEU A 84 -29.54 -6.34 -55.97
C LEU A 84 -30.50 -5.25 -56.49
N ILE A 85 -30.67 -4.14 -55.76
CA ILE A 85 -31.44 -2.97 -56.18
C ILE A 85 -30.84 -2.31 -57.44
N MET A 86 -29.53 -2.31 -57.59
CA MET A 86 -28.84 -1.69 -58.73
C MET A 86 -28.77 -2.56 -59.98
N LEU A 87 -28.92 -3.89 -59.85
CA LEU A 87 -28.85 -4.86 -60.97
C LEU A 87 -29.82 -4.58 -62.12
N PRO A 88 -31.15 -4.34 -61.94
CA PRO A 88 -32.07 -4.14 -63.05
C PRO A 88 -31.69 -2.94 -63.89
N ARG A 89 -31.15 -1.90 -63.31
CA ARG A 89 -30.65 -0.74 -64.06
C ARG A 89 -29.48 -1.08 -64.97
N ALA A 90 -28.55 -1.88 -64.46
CA ALA A 90 -27.35 -2.28 -65.23
C ALA A 90 -27.70 -3.10 -66.47
N PHE A 91 -28.74 -3.98 -66.41
CA PHE A 91 -29.03 -4.90 -67.49
C PHE A 91 -30.19 -4.45 -68.42
N TRP A 92 -31.20 -3.71 -67.94
CA TRP A 92 -32.41 -3.42 -68.73
C TRP A 92 -32.69 -1.92 -68.93
N LEU A 93 -32.12 -1.04 -68.13
CA LEU A 93 -32.55 0.37 -68.13
C LEU A 93 -31.42 1.35 -68.52
N SER A 94 -30.18 0.90 -68.62
CA SER A 94 -29.04 1.75 -68.95
C SER A 94 -28.70 1.74 -70.43
N ALA A 95 -28.41 2.93 -70.98
CA ALA A 95 -27.91 3.07 -72.35
C ALA A 95 -26.47 2.57 -72.53
N SER A 96 -25.71 2.49 -71.42
CA SER A 96 -24.35 1.93 -71.35
C SER A 96 -24.25 0.91 -70.21
N PRO A 97 -24.49 -0.40 -70.47
CA PRO A 97 -24.46 -1.44 -69.44
C PRO A 97 -23.09 -1.58 -68.74
N ALA A 98 -22.03 -1.34 -69.46
CA ALA A 98 -20.67 -1.42 -68.91
C ALA A 98 -20.40 -0.39 -67.82
N ASP A 99 -20.83 0.86 -68.01
CA ASP A 99 -20.66 1.92 -67.01
C ASP A 99 -21.51 1.65 -65.76
N ALA A 100 -22.76 1.17 -65.94
CA ALA A 100 -23.66 0.84 -64.85
C ALA A 100 -23.13 -0.35 -64.01
N LEU A 101 -22.50 -1.37 -64.62
CA LEU A 101 -21.86 -2.46 -63.92
C LEU A 101 -20.59 -1.99 -63.14
N LEU A 102 -19.82 -1.10 -63.75
CA LEU A 102 -18.64 -0.53 -63.09
C LEU A 102 -19.01 0.31 -61.89
N GLU A 103 -20.14 1.02 -61.97
CA GLU A 103 -20.76 1.79 -60.90
C GLU A 103 -21.20 0.89 -59.74
N MET A 104 -21.90 -0.18 -60.00
CA MET A 104 -22.31 -1.17 -59.01
C MET A 104 -21.11 -1.81 -58.33
N LEU A 105 -20.08 -2.20 -59.09
CA LEU A 105 -18.86 -2.77 -58.58
C LEU A 105 -18.15 -1.78 -57.60
N ALA A 106 -18.12 -0.50 -57.96
CA ALA A 106 -17.54 0.53 -57.07
C ALA A 106 -18.29 0.61 -55.74
N VAL A 107 -19.63 0.59 -55.71
CA VAL A 107 -20.44 0.59 -54.46
C VAL A 107 -20.17 -0.67 -53.65
N VAL A 108 -20.03 -1.83 -54.31
CA VAL A 108 -19.76 -3.09 -53.59
C VAL A 108 -18.35 -3.07 -52.98
N VAL A 109 -17.34 -2.62 -53.73
CA VAL A 109 -15.96 -2.54 -53.21
C VAL A 109 -15.83 -1.53 -52.05
N VAL A 110 -16.34 -0.32 -52.25
CA VAL A 110 -16.29 0.72 -51.20
C VAL A 110 -17.14 0.31 -49.98
N GLY A 111 -18.31 -0.28 -50.19
CA GLY A 111 -19.15 -0.80 -49.10
C GLY A 111 -18.46 -1.92 -48.32
N ALA A 112 -17.74 -2.84 -49.00
CA ALA A 112 -16.95 -3.88 -48.34
C ALA A 112 -15.79 -3.28 -47.51
N ILE A 113 -15.12 -2.26 -48.03
CA ILE A 113 -14.07 -1.54 -47.29
C ILE A 113 -14.62 -0.86 -46.06
N VAL A 114 -15.77 -0.18 -46.16
CA VAL A 114 -16.45 0.48 -45.04
C VAL A 114 -16.84 -0.53 -43.95
N ILE A 115 -17.43 -1.66 -44.34
CA ILE A 115 -17.76 -2.75 -43.41
C ILE A 115 -16.52 -3.26 -42.71
N TRP A 116 -15.44 -3.56 -43.45
CA TRP A 116 -14.19 -4.02 -42.87
C TRP A 116 -13.59 -3.02 -41.89
N MET A 117 -13.57 -1.74 -42.26
CA MET A 117 -13.03 -0.67 -41.40
C MET A 117 -13.83 -0.53 -40.08
N ILE A 118 -15.18 -0.51 -40.17
CA ILE A 118 -16.04 -0.39 -38.97
C ILE A 118 -15.85 -1.61 -38.05
N VAL A 119 -15.86 -2.82 -38.59
CA VAL A 119 -15.71 -4.06 -37.80
C VAL A 119 -14.33 -4.12 -37.14
N THR A 120 -13.27 -3.71 -37.85
CA THR A 120 -11.92 -3.68 -37.30
C THR A 120 -11.80 -2.64 -36.19
N GLN A 121 -12.31 -1.43 -36.38
CA GLN A 121 -12.33 -0.39 -35.33
C GLN A 121 -13.12 -0.82 -34.07
N GLU A 122 -14.28 -1.47 -34.25
CA GLU A 122 -15.03 -1.96 -33.09
C GLU A 122 -14.28 -3.06 -32.32
N ARG A 123 -13.58 -3.95 -33.02
CA ARG A 123 -12.72 -4.97 -32.39
C ARG A 123 -11.60 -4.31 -31.59
N GLU A 124 -10.88 -3.38 -32.20
CA GLU A 124 -9.81 -2.65 -31.50
C GLU A 124 -10.32 -1.88 -30.26
N LYS A 125 -11.47 -1.23 -30.36
CA LYS A 125 -12.07 -0.54 -29.23
C LYS A 125 -12.40 -1.49 -28.06
N ARG A 126 -12.96 -2.67 -28.35
CA ARG A 126 -13.27 -3.68 -27.33
C ARG A 126 -12.00 -4.18 -26.65
N VAL A 127 -11.00 -4.57 -27.43
CA VAL A 127 -9.72 -5.02 -26.89
C VAL A 127 -9.07 -3.95 -26.00
N ARG A 128 -9.10 -2.66 -26.41
CA ARG A 128 -8.59 -1.56 -25.58
C ARG A 128 -9.40 -1.34 -24.31
N GLN A 129 -10.73 -1.46 -24.37
CA GLN A 129 -11.60 -1.28 -23.20
C GLN A 129 -11.38 -2.40 -22.18
N ASP A 130 -11.24 -3.64 -22.64
CA ASP A 130 -10.98 -4.80 -21.80
C ASP A 130 -9.59 -4.65 -21.13
N ALA A 131 -8.56 -4.28 -21.88
CA ALA A 131 -7.21 -4.02 -21.34
C ALA A 131 -7.18 -2.86 -20.32
N VAL A 132 -7.92 -1.78 -20.57
CA VAL A 132 -8.01 -0.65 -19.62
C VAL A 132 -8.75 -1.06 -18.34
N LEU A 133 -9.79 -1.87 -18.44
CA LEU A 133 -10.52 -2.37 -17.27
C LEU A 133 -9.63 -3.30 -16.44
N GLU A 134 -8.90 -4.19 -17.09
CA GLU A 134 -7.93 -5.09 -16.47
C GLU A 134 -6.81 -4.32 -15.75
N LEU A 135 -6.18 -3.35 -16.43
CA LEU A 135 -5.18 -2.48 -15.82
C LEU A 135 -5.71 -1.67 -14.62
N ARG A 136 -6.96 -1.19 -14.69
CA ARG A 136 -7.59 -0.50 -13.57
C ARG A 136 -7.83 -1.43 -12.39
N THR A 137 -8.26 -2.66 -12.63
CA THR A 137 -8.49 -3.66 -11.59
C THR A 137 -7.18 -4.04 -10.89
N ILE A 138 -6.14 -4.33 -11.67
CA ILE A 138 -4.79 -4.62 -11.14
C ILE A 138 -4.27 -3.42 -10.33
N ASN A 139 -4.40 -2.20 -10.85
CA ASN A 139 -3.96 -1.00 -10.15
C ASN A 139 -4.73 -0.73 -8.86
N LEU A 140 -6.05 -0.98 -8.83
CA LEU A 140 -6.86 -0.82 -7.62
C LEU A 140 -6.45 -1.84 -6.54
N ILE A 141 -6.30 -3.11 -6.90
CA ILE A 141 -5.85 -4.15 -5.97
C ILE A 141 -4.43 -3.83 -5.48
N SER A 142 -3.51 -3.54 -6.40
CA SER A 142 -2.13 -3.18 -6.05
C SER A 142 -2.04 -1.94 -5.16
N ALA A 143 -2.83 -0.89 -5.43
CA ALA A 143 -2.83 0.33 -4.64
C ALA A 143 -3.38 0.13 -3.21
N HIS A 144 -4.35 -0.74 -3.00
CA HIS A 144 -4.86 -1.07 -1.68
C HIS A 144 -3.89 -1.99 -0.91
N VAL A 145 -3.36 -3.00 -1.59
CA VAL A 145 -2.39 -3.95 -1.05
C VAL A 145 -1.06 -3.26 -0.66
N THR A 146 -0.62 -2.24 -1.40
CA THR A 146 0.66 -1.56 -1.16
C THR A 146 0.59 -0.47 -0.07
N ARG A 147 -0.61 -0.04 0.33
CA ARG A 147 -0.78 1.02 1.35
C ARG A 147 -0.66 0.53 2.79
N SER A 148 -0.86 -0.74 3.05
CA SER A 148 -0.69 -1.32 4.38
C SER A 148 0.66 -2.04 4.48
N LEU A 149 1.31 -1.92 5.63
CA LEU A 149 2.49 -2.70 6.02
C LEU A 149 2.10 -3.87 6.95
N GLU A 150 0.81 -4.00 7.28
CA GLU A 150 0.29 -5.08 8.10
C GLU A 150 -0.14 -6.25 7.20
N LEU A 151 0.49 -7.40 7.40
CA LEU A 151 0.31 -8.60 6.58
C LEU A 151 -1.16 -9.02 6.47
N GLU A 152 -1.88 -9.02 7.58
CA GLU A 152 -3.30 -9.41 7.64
C GLU A 152 -4.16 -8.50 6.75
N GLN A 153 -3.98 -7.19 6.83
CA GLN A 153 -4.72 -6.24 6.00
C GLN A 153 -4.42 -6.38 4.51
N ILE A 154 -3.16 -6.70 4.16
CA ILE A 154 -2.75 -6.96 2.78
C ILE A 154 -3.51 -8.17 2.23
N LEU A 155 -3.51 -9.28 2.96
CA LEU A 155 -4.12 -10.53 2.54
C LEU A 155 -5.64 -10.43 2.47
N ASP A 156 -6.26 -9.81 3.45
CA ASP A 156 -7.69 -9.57 3.50
C ASP A 156 -8.16 -8.70 2.33
N SER A 157 -7.46 -7.59 2.07
CA SER A 157 -7.77 -6.70 0.95
C SER A 157 -7.59 -7.39 -0.41
N ALA A 158 -6.56 -8.24 -0.53
CA ALA A 158 -6.32 -9.01 -1.75
C ALA A 158 -7.45 -10.03 -2.00
N LEU A 159 -7.87 -10.77 -0.97
CA LEU A 159 -8.97 -11.72 -1.06
C LEU A 159 -10.29 -11.01 -1.40
N ASP A 160 -10.64 -9.95 -0.68
CA ASP A 160 -11.87 -9.22 -0.92
C ASP A 160 -11.91 -8.64 -2.35
N GLY A 161 -10.78 -8.09 -2.83
CA GLY A 161 -10.66 -7.58 -4.20
C GLY A 161 -10.82 -8.66 -5.27
N ILE A 162 -10.14 -9.79 -5.13
CA ILE A 162 -10.21 -10.86 -6.14
C ILE A 162 -11.57 -11.55 -6.17
N LEU A 163 -12.19 -11.79 -5.00
CA LEU A 163 -13.53 -12.37 -4.91
C LEU A 163 -14.58 -11.46 -5.55
N GLN A 164 -14.44 -10.15 -5.39
CA GLN A 164 -15.33 -9.17 -6.03
C GLN A 164 -15.21 -9.19 -7.56
N VAL A 165 -14.00 -9.36 -8.08
CA VAL A 165 -13.73 -9.38 -9.53
C VAL A 165 -14.16 -10.71 -10.14
N THR A 166 -13.75 -11.84 -9.58
CA THR A 166 -14.02 -13.18 -10.10
C THR A 166 -15.43 -13.66 -9.76
N GLN A 167 -16.06 -13.08 -8.73
CA GLN A 167 -17.38 -13.49 -8.22
C GLN A 167 -17.45 -14.98 -7.87
N VAL A 168 -16.37 -15.56 -7.37
CA VAL A 168 -16.34 -16.90 -6.82
C VAL A 168 -16.78 -16.90 -5.35
N GLU A 169 -17.22 -18.05 -4.85
CA GLU A 169 -17.85 -18.18 -3.53
C GLU A 169 -16.83 -18.24 -2.40
N MET A 170 -15.63 -18.77 -2.66
CA MET A 170 -14.63 -19.05 -1.65
C MET A 170 -13.25 -18.61 -2.11
N GLY A 171 -12.46 -18.04 -1.20
CA GLY A 171 -11.06 -17.72 -1.39
C GLY A 171 -10.27 -17.89 -0.10
N PHE A 172 -9.03 -18.37 -0.19
CA PHE A 172 -8.14 -18.52 0.95
C PHE A 172 -6.69 -18.43 0.53
N ILE A 173 -5.83 -17.97 1.45
CA ILE A 173 -4.41 -17.79 1.20
C ILE A 173 -3.60 -18.59 2.19
N TYR A 174 -2.71 -19.41 1.66
CA TYR A 174 -1.65 -20.07 2.40
C TYR A 174 -0.33 -19.32 2.18
N LEU A 175 0.41 -19.11 3.26
CA LEU A 175 1.78 -18.59 3.19
C LEU A 175 2.79 -19.68 3.51
N VAL A 176 3.94 -19.64 2.85
CA VAL A 176 5.05 -20.55 3.10
C VAL A 176 5.70 -20.21 4.44
N GLU A 177 5.77 -21.18 5.36
CA GLU A 177 6.42 -21.00 6.65
C GLU A 177 7.96 -20.93 6.55
N SER A 178 8.59 -20.32 7.55
CA SER A 178 10.06 -20.25 7.67
C SER A 178 10.64 -21.68 7.74
N GLY A 179 11.16 -22.17 6.63
CA GLY A 179 11.64 -23.56 6.46
C GLY A 179 11.26 -24.13 5.09
N GLY A 180 10.26 -23.54 4.43
CA GLY A 180 9.92 -23.82 3.03
C GLY A 180 9.18 -25.13 2.79
N GLN A 181 8.79 -25.86 3.84
CA GLN A 181 8.15 -27.18 3.70
C GLN A 181 6.65 -27.16 3.97
N ASP A 182 6.19 -26.23 4.78
CA ASP A 182 4.79 -26.12 5.19
C ASP A 182 4.13 -24.84 4.69
N LEU A 183 2.84 -24.94 4.40
CA LEU A 183 1.93 -23.88 4.05
C LEU A 183 0.95 -23.68 5.20
N VAL A 184 0.81 -22.44 5.68
CA VAL A 184 -0.09 -22.08 6.79
C VAL A 184 -1.22 -21.21 6.27
N LEU A 185 -2.47 -21.58 6.57
CA LEU A 185 -3.66 -20.81 6.23
C LEU A 185 -3.64 -19.48 7.01
N THR A 186 -3.53 -18.37 6.30
CA THR A 186 -3.35 -17.05 6.90
C THR A 186 -4.55 -16.13 6.68
N ALA A 187 -5.26 -16.28 5.57
CA ALA A 187 -6.46 -15.51 5.28
C ALA A 187 -7.50 -16.38 4.58
N GLN A 188 -8.79 -16.10 4.83
CA GLN A 188 -9.88 -16.88 4.25
C GLN A 188 -11.17 -16.08 4.12
N ARG A 189 -11.99 -16.42 3.11
CA ARG A 189 -13.35 -15.93 2.90
C ARG A 189 -14.23 -17.06 2.39
N GLY A 190 -15.43 -17.18 2.95
CA GLY A 190 -16.38 -18.21 2.55
C GLY A 190 -16.03 -19.63 3.00
N VAL A 191 -14.98 -19.82 3.83
CA VAL A 191 -14.54 -21.13 4.35
C VAL A 191 -15.28 -21.45 5.66
N PRO A 192 -15.90 -22.64 5.81
CA PRO A 192 -16.44 -23.07 7.08
C PRO A 192 -15.36 -23.18 8.16
N PRO A 193 -15.59 -22.69 9.40
CA PRO A 193 -14.57 -22.67 10.46
C PRO A 193 -13.96 -24.06 10.75
N GLU A 194 -14.78 -25.10 10.76
CA GLU A 194 -14.34 -26.49 11.02
C GLU A 194 -13.35 -27.01 9.96
N LEU A 195 -13.52 -26.58 8.71
CA LEU A 195 -12.60 -26.93 7.63
C LEU A 195 -11.33 -26.07 7.68
N ALA A 196 -11.44 -24.82 8.07
CA ALA A 196 -10.29 -23.94 8.26
C ALA A 196 -9.33 -24.50 9.31
N ASP A 197 -9.85 -24.94 10.46
CA ASP A 197 -9.05 -25.55 11.53
C ASP A 197 -8.40 -26.87 11.08
N ARG A 198 -9.14 -27.70 10.36
CA ARG A 198 -8.65 -29.01 9.87
C ARG A 198 -7.56 -28.86 8.80
N TYR A 199 -7.65 -27.87 7.95
CA TYR A 199 -6.72 -27.62 6.84
C TYR A 199 -5.85 -26.37 7.08
N ASN A 200 -5.62 -26.00 8.34
CA ASN A 200 -4.83 -24.83 8.69
C ASN A 200 -3.35 -24.95 8.27
N ARG A 201 -2.85 -26.20 8.09
CA ARG A 201 -1.48 -26.48 7.67
C ARG A 201 -1.46 -27.59 6.61
N LEU A 202 -0.70 -27.34 5.52
CA LEU A 202 -0.50 -28.26 4.41
C LEU A 202 1.00 -28.38 4.12
N ARG A 203 1.44 -29.50 3.55
CA ARG A 203 2.81 -29.63 3.04
C ARG A 203 2.91 -29.20 1.58
N VAL A 204 4.04 -28.59 1.27
CA VAL A 204 4.43 -28.29 -0.11
C VAL A 204 4.54 -29.60 -0.90
N GLY A 205 3.89 -29.69 -2.07
CA GLY A 205 3.85 -30.87 -2.95
C GLY A 205 2.71 -31.87 -2.68
N GLU A 206 2.04 -31.86 -1.51
CA GLU A 206 1.06 -32.90 -1.16
C GLU A 206 -0.37 -32.67 -1.71
N THR A 207 -0.77 -31.42 -1.92
CA THR A 207 -2.11 -31.04 -2.42
C THR A 207 -1.99 -30.25 -3.72
N LEU A 208 -3.12 -29.94 -4.37
CA LEU A 208 -3.11 -29.04 -5.55
C LEU A 208 -2.46 -27.69 -5.23
N CYS A 209 -2.81 -27.10 -4.09
CA CYS A 209 -2.18 -25.91 -3.56
C CYS A 209 -0.68 -26.12 -3.27
N GLY A 210 -0.32 -27.24 -2.63
CA GLY A 210 1.08 -27.61 -2.36
C GLY A 210 1.92 -27.80 -3.64
N GLN A 211 1.35 -28.35 -4.70
CA GLN A 211 2.01 -28.48 -5.99
C GLN A 211 2.27 -27.11 -6.66
N VAL A 212 1.33 -26.19 -6.52
CA VAL A 212 1.51 -24.81 -6.99
C VAL A 212 2.59 -24.10 -6.19
N ALA A 213 2.66 -24.32 -4.89
CA ALA A 213 3.75 -23.79 -4.06
C ALA A 213 5.13 -24.31 -4.49
N GLU A 214 5.22 -25.59 -4.88
CA GLU A 214 6.46 -26.22 -5.35
C GLU A 214 6.88 -25.77 -6.74
N THR A 215 5.91 -25.73 -7.68
CA THR A 215 6.20 -25.48 -9.09
C THR A 215 6.20 -24.02 -9.49
N GLY A 216 5.55 -23.15 -8.72
CA GLY A 216 5.33 -21.74 -9.04
C GLY A 216 4.43 -21.51 -10.26
N LYS A 217 3.69 -22.53 -10.68
CA LYS A 217 2.82 -22.46 -11.86
C LYS A 217 1.36 -22.41 -11.42
N LEU A 218 0.61 -21.45 -11.94
CA LEU A 218 -0.82 -21.34 -11.73
C LEU A 218 -1.54 -22.59 -12.23
N LEU A 219 -2.49 -23.09 -11.44
CA LEU A 219 -3.30 -24.26 -11.75
C LEU A 219 -4.78 -23.86 -11.77
N VAL A 220 -5.49 -24.22 -12.86
CA VAL A 220 -6.95 -24.10 -12.96
C VAL A 220 -7.55 -25.47 -13.16
N VAL A 221 -8.62 -25.77 -12.43
CA VAL A 221 -9.36 -27.04 -12.49
C VAL A 221 -10.84 -26.72 -12.73
N ASP A 222 -11.37 -27.13 -13.86
CA ASP A 222 -12.76 -26.87 -14.25
C ASP A 222 -13.76 -27.68 -13.42
N ASP A 223 -13.42 -28.91 -13.03
CA ASP A 223 -14.24 -29.76 -12.18
C ASP A 223 -13.39 -30.68 -11.27
N LEU A 224 -13.32 -30.35 -9.98
CA LEU A 224 -12.58 -31.09 -8.96
C LEU A 224 -13.06 -32.54 -8.80
N HIS A 225 -14.34 -32.83 -9.09
CA HIS A 225 -14.88 -34.19 -8.99
C HIS A 225 -14.28 -35.16 -10.03
N GLN A 226 -13.70 -34.65 -11.11
CA GLN A 226 -13.03 -35.46 -12.15
C GLN A 226 -11.56 -35.70 -11.83
N GLN A 227 -11.00 -35.05 -10.82
CA GLN A 227 -9.61 -35.17 -10.42
C GLN A 227 -9.41 -36.33 -9.45
N LYS A 228 -8.63 -37.35 -9.83
CA LYS A 228 -8.30 -38.51 -8.99
C LYS A 228 -7.43 -38.18 -7.76
N GLN A 229 -6.82 -37.01 -7.68
CA GLN A 229 -5.90 -36.58 -6.63
C GLN A 229 -6.39 -35.37 -5.83
N GLY A 230 -7.67 -35.06 -5.87
CA GLY A 230 -8.22 -33.90 -5.17
C GLY A 230 -8.33 -34.13 -3.65
N THR A 231 -7.26 -33.84 -2.92
CA THR A 231 -7.30 -33.68 -1.46
C THR A 231 -7.05 -32.21 -1.13
N GLY A 232 -7.80 -31.67 -0.18
CA GLY A 232 -7.62 -30.30 0.28
C GLY A 232 -8.93 -29.64 0.69
N LEU A 233 -8.83 -28.38 1.14
CA LEU A 233 -9.93 -27.62 1.70
C LEU A 233 -11.09 -27.41 0.71
N ALA A 234 -10.81 -27.06 -0.54
CA ALA A 234 -11.83 -26.82 -1.56
C ALA A 234 -12.66 -28.09 -1.86
N VAL A 235 -12.01 -29.26 -1.93
CA VAL A 235 -12.70 -30.55 -2.12
C VAL A 235 -13.56 -30.90 -0.91
N ALA A 236 -13.04 -30.73 0.29
CA ALA A 236 -13.76 -30.99 1.55
C ALA A 236 -14.98 -30.04 1.69
N ALA A 237 -14.92 -28.84 1.14
CA ALA A 237 -16.02 -27.89 1.10
C ALA A 237 -17.03 -28.15 -0.04
N GLY A 238 -16.83 -29.20 -0.86
CA GLY A 238 -17.76 -29.56 -1.95
C GLY A 238 -17.70 -28.63 -3.16
N MET A 239 -16.60 -27.91 -3.34
CA MET A 239 -16.39 -27.02 -4.48
C MET A 239 -16.16 -27.82 -5.77
N ARG A 240 -16.49 -27.23 -6.91
CA ARG A 240 -16.34 -27.86 -8.22
C ARG A 240 -15.25 -27.24 -9.07
N SER A 241 -15.23 -25.93 -9.23
CA SER A 241 -14.13 -25.24 -9.91
C SER A 241 -13.11 -24.73 -8.91
N PHE A 242 -11.83 -24.71 -9.31
CA PHE A 242 -10.73 -24.36 -8.44
C PHE A 242 -9.61 -23.69 -9.24
N ALA A 243 -8.99 -22.67 -8.65
CA ALA A 243 -7.74 -22.12 -9.15
C ALA A 243 -6.78 -21.91 -7.97
N ALA A 244 -5.54 -22.36 -8.15
CA ALA A 244 -4.44 -22.07 -7.24
C ALA A 244 -3.47 -21.12 -7.92
N VAL A 245 -3.29 -19.96 -7.34
CA VAL A 245 -2.50 -18.83 -7.86
C VAL A 245 -1.25 -18.67 -7.01
N PRO A 246 -0.04 -18.87 -7.55
CA PRO A 246 1.18 -18.69 -6.79
C PRO A 246 1.38 -17.20 -6.48
N LEU A 247 1.71 -16.89 -5.24
CA LEU A 247 2.14 -15.57 -4.79
C LEU A 247 3.66 -15.51 -4.94
N VAL A 248 4.14 -14.85 -5.99
CA VAL A 248 5.56 -14.87 -6.37
C VAL A 248 6.21 -13.52 -6.09
N SER A 249 7.39 -13.56 -5.46
CA SER A 249 8.29 -12.41 -5.35
C SER A 249 9.72 -12.85 -5.61
N ARG A 250 10.45 -12.13 -6.47
CA ARG A 250 11.85 -12.40 -6.82
C ARG A 250 12.13 -13.87 -7.17
N ASP A 251 11.30 -14.45 -8.04
CA ASP A 251 11.36 -15.86 -8.47
C ASP A 251 11.16 -16.91 -7.36
N ARG A 252 10.65 -16.49 -6.19
CA ARG A 252 10.31 -17.38 -5.09
C ARG A 252 8.82 -17.33 -4.79
N VAL A 253 8.21 -18.50 -4.58
CA VAL A 253 6.85 -18.59 -4.09
C VAL A 253 6.82 -18.32 -2.58
N VAL A 254 6.11 -17.26 -2.18
CA VAL A 254 5.93 -16.86 -0.77
C VAL A 254 4.60 -17.36 -0.21
N GLY A 255 3.69 -17.81 -1.08
CA GLY A 255 2.40 -18.36 -0.70
C GLY A 255 1.60 -18.81 -1.92
N VAL A 256 0.36 -19.24 -1.68
CA VAL A 256 -0.60 -19.60 -2.71
C VAL A 256 -1.95 -19.01 -2.34
N MET A 257 -2.63 -18.40 -3.29
CA MET A 257 -4.00 -17.92 -3.17
C MET A 257 -4.91 -18.89 -3.94
N ASP A 258 -5.82 -19.51 -3.22
CA ASP A 258 -6.77 -20.47 -3.76
C ASP A 258 -8.16 -19.84 -3.89
N LEU A 259 -8.80 -20.07 -5.03
CA LEU A 259 -10.13 -19.62 -5.36
C LEU A 259 -10.99 -20.82 -5.73
N ALA A 260 -12.21 -20.89 -5.21
CA ALA A 260 -13.07 -22.03 -5.46
C ALA A 260 -14.55 -21.61 -5.57
N ASP A 261 -15.31 -22.38 -6.38
CA ASP A 261 -16.75 -22.14 -6.61
C ASP A 261 -17.50 -23.47 -6.71
N SER A 262 -18.75 -23.49 -6.27
CA SER A 262 -19.63 -24.66 -6.35
C SER A 262 -20.06 -24.99 -7.78
N ARG A 263 -19.92 -24.05 -8.72
CA ARG A 263 -20.22 -24.20 -10.15
C ARG A 263 -18.98 -24.68 -10.91
N ALA A 264 -19.13 -25.66 -11.80
CA ALA A 264 -18.04 -26.11 -12.66
C ALA A 264 -17.66 -25.02 -13.69
N ALA A 265 -16.41 -24.98 -14.08
CA ALA A 265 -15.85 -24.08 -15.09
C ALA A 265 -16.16 -22.58 -14.85
N ARG A 266 -16.27 -22.16 -13.56
CA ARG A 266 -16.53 -20.76 -13.19
C ARG A 266 -15.28 -19.90 -13.41
N ILE A 267 -14.11 -20.47 -13.16
CA ILE A 267 -12.82 -19.84 -13.39
C ILE A 267 -12.32 -20.34 -14.74
N SER A 268 -12.05 -19.43 -15.65
CA SER A 268 -11.68 -19.77 -17.04
C SER A 268 -10.20 -19.50 -17.32
N SER A 269 -9.72 -20.05 -18.42
CA SER A 269 -8.37 -19.76 -18.91
C SER A 269 -8.17 -18.27 -19.29
N GLN A 270 -9.24 -17.51 -19.50
CA GLN A 270 -9.17 -16.07 -19.72
C GLN A 270 -8.83 -15.29 -18.44
N ASP A 271 -9.13 -15.87 -17.27
CA ASP A 271 -8.84 -15.25 -15.97
C ASP A 271 -7.37 -15.44 -15.54
N VAL A 272 -6.64 -16.36 -16.18
CA VAL A 272 -5.27 -16.77 -15.82
C VAL A 272 -4.29 -15.60 -15.80
N GLU A 273 -4.34 -14.74 -16.80
CA GLU A 273 -3.43 -13.60 -16.94
C GLU A 273 -3.65 -12.57 -15.81
N CYS A 274 -4.91 -12.25 -15.53
CA CYS A 274 -5.31 -11.40 -14.41
C CYS A 274 -4.90 -12.00 -13.06
N LEU A 275 -5.21 -13.29 -12.83
CA LEU A 275 -4.87 -14.00 -11.60
C LEU A 275 -3.35 -14.06 -11.36
N THR A 276 -2.56 -14.29 -12.42
CA THR A 276 -1.10 -14.29 -12.33
C THR A 276 -0.57 -12.91 -11.93
N SER A 277 -1.11 -11.85 -12.54
CA SER A 277 -0.71 -10.48 -12.23
C SER A 277 -1.03 -10.11 -10.78
N VAL A 278 -2.22 -10.48 -10.29
CA VAL A 278 -2.62 -10.28 -8.88
C VAL A 278 -1.72 -11.10 -7.95
N GLY A 279 -1.45 -12.38 -8.27
CA GLY A 279 -0.58 -13.24 -7.48
C GLY A 279 0.83 -12.65 -7.29
N ASN A 280 1.41 -12.11 -8.37
CA ASN A 280 2.71 -11.43 -8.32
C ASN A 280 2.64 -10.15 -7.45
N ALA A 281 1.61 -9.31 -7.61
CA ALA A 281 1.45 -8.09 -6.83
C ALA A 281 1.31 -8.38 -5.33
N VAL A 282 0.49 -9.37 -4.97
CA VAL A 282 0.31 -9.81 -3.58
C VAL A 282 1.59 -10.44 -3.05
N GLY A 283 2.27 -11.26 -3.84
CA GLY A 283 3.55 -11.88 -3.46
C GLY A 283 4.61 -10.85 -3.08
N VAL A 284 4.78 -9.80 -3.88
CA VAL A 284 5.69 -8.67 -3.57
C VAL A 284 5.28 -7.93 -2.31
N ALA A 285 3.98 -7.69 -2.11
CA ALA A 285 3.51 -7.00 -0.92
C ALA A 285 3.72 -7.84 0.36
N VAL A 286 3.49 -9.14 0.30
CA VAL A 286 3.76 -10.09 1.39
C VAL A 286 5.25 -10.10 1.75
N GLU A 287 6.15 -10.20 0.76
CA GLU A 287 7.59 -10.15 1.02
C GLU A 287 8.01 -8.83 1.66
N ASN A 288 7.49 -7.71 1.17
CA ASN A 288 7.76 -6.39 1.75
C ASN A 288 7.29 -6.30 3.22
N ALA A 289 6.11 -6.82 3.54
CA ALA A 289 5.60 -6.88 4.91
C ALA A 289 6.49 -7.73 5.82
N TYR A 290 6.97 -8.89 5.35
CA TYR A 290 7.92 -9.73 6.09
C TYR A 290 9.26 -9.02 6.32
N LEU A 291 9.83 -8.38 5.28
CA LEU A 291 11.07 -7.63 5.39
C LEU A 291 10.94 -6.48 6.39
N TYR A 292 9.83 -5.73 6.32
CA TYR A 292 9.56 -4.65 7.25
C TYR A 292 9.42 -5.14 8.70
N ARG A 293 8.70 -6.24 8.92
CA ARG A 293 8.55 -6.88 10.25
C ARG A 293 9.89 -7.36 10.79
N SER A 294 10.71 -7.99 9.96
CA SER A 294 12.05 -8.45 10.33
C SER A 294 12.97 -7.27 10.67
N MET A 295 12.98 -6.22 9.85
CA MET A 295 13.76 -5.01 10.12
C MET A 295 13.37 -4.36 11.45
N ARG A 296 12.06 -4.24 11.72
CA ARG A 296 11.58 -3.73 13.03
C ARG A 296 12.06 -4.58 14.18
N TYR A 297 11.99 -5.90 14.06
CA TYR A 297 12.49 -6.81 15.10
C TYR A 297 14.00 -6.59 15.36
N TYR A 298 14.81 -6.48 14.30
CA TYR A 298 16.24 -6.20 14.44
C TYR A 298 16.52 -4.84 15.07
N VAL A 299 15.81 -3.80 14.68
CA VAL A 299 15.94 -2.46 15.30
C VAL A 299 15.61 -2.52 16.80
N GLN A 300 14.56 -3.25 17.19
CA GLN A 300 14.22 -3.46 18.59
C GLN A 300 15.33 -4.16 19.36
N GLN A 301 15.90 -5.24 18.81
CA GLN A 301 16.98 -5.98 19.44
C GLN A 301 18.24 -5.12 19.61
N VAL A 302 18.63 -4.37 18.58
CA VAL A 302 19.78 -3.47 18.65
C VAL A 302 19.56 -2.37 19.68
N THR A 303 18.36 -1.78 19.72
CA THR A 303 18.03 -0.73 20.70
C THR A 303 18.09 -1.27 22.13
N ARG A 304 17.54 -2.47 22.38
CA ARG A 304 17.65 -3.14 23.68
C ARG A 304 19.09 -3.39 24.07
N ALA A 305 19.86 -4.01 23.19
CA ALA A 305 21.27 -4.30 23.45
C ALA A 305 22.08 -3.02 23.75
N GLN A 306 21.79 -1.92 23.07
CA GLN A 306 22.42 -0.62 23.36
C GLN A 306 22.03 -0.07 24.75
N GLU A 307 20.77 -0.17 25.14
CA GLU A 307 20.34 0.29 26.47
C GLU A 307 20.90 -0.58 27.59
N ASP A 308 20.97 -1.90 27.39
CA ASP A 308 21.60 -2.84 28.33
C ASP A 308 23.11 -2.53 28.51
N GLU A 309 23.81 -2.27 27.41
CA GLU A 309 25.21 -1.90 27.43
C GLU A 309 25.43 -0.54 28.11
N ARG A 310 24.60 0.46 27.82
CA ARG A 310 24.65 1.75 28.52
C ARG A 310 24.41 1.61 30.02
N ALA A 311 23.47 0.76 30.43
CA ALA A 311 23.20 0.46 31.83
C ALA A 311 24.40 -0.24 32.50
N ARG A 312 25.07 -1.17 31.77
CA ARG A 312 26.26 -1.85 32.28
C ARG A 312 27.40 -0.87 32.50
N ILE A 313 27.73 -0.06 31.49
CA ILE A 313 28.79 0.95 31.56
C ILE A 313 28.51 1.96 32.68
N ALA A 314 27.25 2.42 32.78
CA ALA A 314 26.87 3.37 33.83
C ALA A 314 27.11 2.81 35.25
N ARG A 315 26.79 1.53 35.49
CA ARG A 315 27.04 0.87 36.78
C ARG A 315 28.54 0.70 37.06
N GLU A 316 29.31 0.20 36.09
CA GLU A 316 30.77 0.03 36.24
C GLU A 316 31.46 1.37 36.54
N LEU A 317 31.08 2.46 35.85
CA LEU A 317 31.61 3.79 36.12
C LEU A 317 31.22 4.29 37.52
N HIS A 318 30.02 4.01 37.96
CA HIS A 318 29.53 4.45 39.27
C HIS A 318 30.24 3.70 40.43
N ASP A 319 30.22 2.38 40.36
CA ASP A 319 30.66 1.52 41.48
C ASP A 319 32.16 1.49 41.64
N ASP A 320 32.91 1.35 40.56
CA ASP A 320 34.38 1.21 40.63
C ASP A 320 35.09 2.55 40.48
N THR A 321 34.76 3.32 39.42
CA THR A 321 35.58 4.50 39.08
C THR A 321 35.27 5.69 39.96
N ILE A 322 33.98 6.03 40.14
CA ILE A 322 33.57 7.20 40.92
C ILE A 322 33.93 6.97 42.41
N GLN A 323 33.67 5.78 42.96
CA GLN A 323 33.99 5.49 44.35
C GLN A 323 35.48 5.55 44.63
N SER A 324 36.31 4.99 43.75
CA SER A 324 37.77 5.07 43.86
C SER A 324 38.28 6.53 43.83
N LEU A 325 37.73 7.35 42.94
CA LEU A 325 38.07 8.77 42.84
C LEU A 325 37.59 9.59 44.06
N ILE A 326 36.44 9.25 44.64
CA ILE A 326 35.98 9.88 45.89
C ILE A 326 36.91 9.58 47.05
N VAL A 327 37.36 8.33 47.18
CA VAL A 327 38.38 7.96 48.22
C VAL A 327 39.68 8.73 47.99
N LEU A 328 40.16 8.82 46.75
CA LEU A 328 41.36 9.60 46.41
C LEU A 328 41.16 11.09 46.72
N SER A 329 40.05 11.68 46.34
CA SER A 329 39.71 13.09 46.65
C SER A 329 39.71 13.38 48.16
N ARG A 330 39.10 12.50 48.97
CA ARG A 330 39.11 12.60 50.42
C ARG A 330 40.52 12.49 51.02
N GLN A 331 41.34 11.60 50.50
CA GLN A 331 42.74 11.47 50.94
C GLN A 331 43.55 12.74 50.64
N LEU A 332 43.37 13.30 49.42
CA LEU A 332 44.04 14.55 49.02
C LEU A 332 43.53 15.74 49.88
N GLU A 333 42.26 15.81 50.19
CA GLU A 333 41.68 16.84 51.06
C GLU A 333 42.24 16.72 52.47
N ALA A 334 42.31 15.50 53.02
CA ALA A 334 42.89 15.25 54.35
C ALA A 334 44.37 15.64 54.42
N LEU A 335 45.15 15.32 53.41
CA LEU A 335 46.55 15.71 53.32
C LEU A 335 46.75 17.23 53.17
N ALA A 336 45.86 17.91 52.44
CA ALA A 336 45.90 19.36 52.26
C ALA A 336 45.52 20.13 53.56
N LYS A 337 44.76 19.50 54.46
CA LYS A 337 44.27 20.07 55.73
C LYS A 337 45.12 19.63 56.95
N ALA A 338 46.12 18.75 56.80
CA ALA A 338 46.98 18.25 57.89
C ALA A 338 47.86 19.39 58.48
N ASP A 339 47.84 19.51 59.85
CA ASP A 339 48.52 20.57 60.61
C ASP A 339 50.04 20.43 60.63
N GLU A 340 50.67 19.54 59.90
CA GLU A 340 52.12 19.43 59.77
C GLU A 340 52.70 20.58 58.95
N PRO A 341 53.95 21.04 59.23
CA PRO A 341 54.56 22.17 58.52
C PRO A 341 54.87 21.81 57.08
N VAL A 342 53.91 21.78 56.22
CA VAL A 342 54.02 21.59 54.79
C VAL A 342 54.47 22.91 54.17
N SER A 343 55.46 22.90 53.28
CA SER A 343 55.83 24.08 52.50
C SER A 343 54.59 24.66 51.77
N PRO A 344 54.42 26.00 51.78
CA PRO A 344 53.28 26.63 51.13
C PRO A 344 53.07 26.19 49.64
N VAL A 345 54.17 25.88 48.94
CA VAL A 345 54.17 25.37 47.59
C VAL A 345 53.58 23.96 47.49
N ARG A 346 53.81 23.07 48.43
CA ARG A 346 53.23 21.73 48.48
C ARG A 346 51.77 21.77 48.84
N ALA A 347 51.34 22.65 49.75
CA ALA A 347 49.93 22.83 50.08
C ALA A 347 49.11 23.29 48.86
N LEU A 348 49.65 24.23 48.10
CA LEU A 348 49.02 24.67 46.82
C LEU A 348 48.95 23.54 45.80
N GLN A 349 50.02 22.75 45.64
CA GLN A 349 50.02 21.60 44.71
C GLN A 349 48.99 20.54 45.12
N MET A 350 48.85 20.26 46.42
CA MET A 350 47.85 19.32 46.91
C MET A 350 46.41 19.83 46.69
N TYR A 351 46.17 21.11 46.91
CA TYR A 351 44.88 21.74 46.64
C TYR A 351 44.52 21.69 45.15
N ASP A 352 45.48 21.95 44.25
CA ASP A 352 45.30 21.84 42.82
C ASP A 352 44.98 20.40 42.38
N LEU A 353 45.68 19.38 42.96
CA LEU A 353 45.37 17.98 42.70
C LEU A 353 43.99 17.58 43.19
N TRP A 354 43.57 18.02 44.39
CA TRP A 354 42.25 17.79 44.90
C TRP A 354 41.17 18.41 43.99
N ARG A 355 41.34 19.66 43.59
CA ARG A 355 40.46 20.37 42.68
C ARG A 355 40.32 19.66 41.34
N ASN A 356 41.43 19.25 40.74
CA ASN A 356 41.43 18.51 39.46
C ASN A 356 40.71 17.17 39.61
N THR A 357 40.92 16.46 40.73
CA THR A 357 40.23 15.18 41.00
C THR A 357 38.72 15.40 41.13
N ASP A 358 38.32 16.45 41.81
CA ASP A 358 36.90 16.80 41.97
C ASP A 358 36.26 17.21 40.63
N ASP A 359 36.99 17.91 39.77
CA ASP A 359 36.55 18.24 38.40
C ASP A 359 36.36 16.97 37.54
N VAL A 360 37.26 15.99 37.66
CA VAL A 360 37.13 14.68 37.00
C VAL A 360 35.90 13.92 37.49
N ILE A 361 35.69 13.87 38.82
CA ILE A 361 34.50 13.23 39.42
C ILE A 361 33.22 13.86 38.87
N ARG A 362 33.17 15.20 38.82
CA ARG A 362 32.03 15.92 38.25
C ARG A 362 31.82 15.58 36.77
N GLY A 363 32.90 15.49 36.00
CA GLY A 363 32.86 15.09 34.58
C GLY A 363 32.30 13.68 34.37
N ILE A 364 32.82 12.71 35.16
CA ILE A 364 32.36 11.31 35.06
C ILE A 364 30.90 11.17 35.51
N ARG A 365 30.47 11.87 36.57
CA ARG A 365 29.05 11.89 37.01
C ARG A 365 28.12 12.43 35.94
N ARG A 366 28.52 13.46 35.18
CA ARG A 366 27.75 13.97 34.04
C ARG A 366 27.65 12.92 32.94
N PHE A 367 28.77 12.33 32.54
CA PHE A 367 28.80 11.28 31.52
C PHE A 367 27.96 10.06 31.93
N ASN A 368 28.00 9.68 33.21
CA ASN A 368 27.16 8.58 33.72
C ASN A 368 25.66 8.89 33.64
N ARG A 369 25.25 10.12 33.93
CA ARG A 369 23.87 10.58 33.77
C ARG A 369 23.39 10.57 32.30
N ASP A 370 24.30 10.91 31.38
CA ASP A 370 24.01 10.84 29.94
C ASP A 370 23.82 9.38 29.45
N LEU A 371 24.62 8.45 30.03
CA LEU A 371 24.48 7.03 29.73
C LEU A 371 23.18 6.43 30.28
N ARG A 372 22.95 6.54 31.58
CA ARG A 372 21.71 6.13 32.29
C ARG A 372 21.67 6.75 33.68
N PRO A 373 20.71 7.63 33.97
CA PRO A 373 20.63 8.20 35.32
C PRO A 373 20.20 7.13 36.32
N SER A 374 21.03 6.89 37.36
CA SER A 374 20.64 6.02 38.47
C SER A 374 19.38 6.53 39.18
N THR A 375 19.15 7.84 39.16
CA THR A 375 17.93 8.49 39.65
C THR A 375 16.66 7.93 39.02
N LEU A 376 16.72 7.51 37.74
CA LEU A 376 15.58 6.92 37.04
C LEU A 376 15.20 5.56 37.64
N ASP A 377 16.20 4.73 37.91
CA ASP A 377 15.97 3.40 38.49
C ASP A 377 15.53 3.50 39.97
N ASP A 378 16.13 4.42 40.74
CA ASP A 378 15.91 4.56 42.19
C ASP A 378 14.67 5.41 42.52
N LEU A 379 14.51 6.57 41.89
CA LEU A 379 13.52 7.59 42.23
C LEU A 379 12.43 7.77 41.17
N GLY A 380 12.60 7.31 39.94
CA GLY A 380 11.61 7.36 38.87
C GLY A 380 11.80 8.50 37.87
N LEU A 381 10.79 8.68 37.03
CA LEU A 381 10.85 9.57 35.86
C LEU A 381 11.01 11.05 36.25
N VAL A 382 10.17 11.55 37.18
CA VAL A 382 10.11 13.00 37.50
C VAL A 382 11.44 13.52 38.04
N PRO A 383 12.07 12.90 39.07
CA PRO A 383 13.40 13.34 39.53
C PRO A 383 14.50 13.24 38.46
N ALA A 384 14.40 12.26 37.59
CA ALA A 384 15.36 12.14 36.48
C ALA A 384 15.22 13.28 35.44
N LEU A 385 13.98 13.71 35.14
CA LEU A 385 13.69 14.86 34.27
C LEU A 385 14.07 16.20 34.93
N GLU A 386 13.92 16.32 36.25
CA GLU A 386 14.41 17.50 37.01
C GLU A 386 15.93 17.63 36.85
N GLY A 387 16.66 16.53 37.01
CA GLY A 387 18.10 16.50 36.78
C GLY A 387 18.49 16.87 35.35
N LEU A 388 17.76 16.38 34.35
CA LEU A 388 17.97 16.68 32.94
C LEU A 388 17.71 18.16 32.61
N ALA A 389 16.65 18.75 33.18
CA ALA A 389 16.32 20.16 33.03
C ALA A 389 17.37 21.08 33.67
N ALA A 390 17.84 20.73 34.89
CA ALA A 390 18.92 21.44 35.54
C ALA A 390 20.23 21.41 34.76
N ASP A 391 20.64 20.22 34.27
CA ASP A 391 21.85 20.08 33.44
C ASP A 391 21.77 20.91 32.15
N THR A 392 20.59 20.94 31.48
CA THR A 392 20.39 21.73 30.28
C THR A 392 20.48 23.23 30.57
N THR A 393 20.00 23.67 31.73
CA THR A 393 20.10 25.08 32.16
C THR A 393 21.53 25.45 32.51
N ASP A 394 22.21 24.66 33.34
CA ASP A 394 23.50 24.99 33.91
C ASP A 394 24.65 24.83 32.90
N VAL A 395 24.58 23.84 32.02
CA VAL A 395 25.67 23.49 31.09
C VAL A 395 25.45 24.10 29.70
N ASP A 396 24.20 24.05 29.20
CA ASP A 396 23.89 24.45 27.83
C ASP A 396 23.36 25.89 27.76
N GLY A 397 23.05 26.52 28.90
CA GLY A 397 22.55 27.90 28.99
C GLY A 397 21.12 28.09 28.49
N ILE A 398 20.37 27.00 28.29
CA ILE A 398 18.96 27.02 27.87
C ILE A 398 18.09 26.88 29.12
N ILE A 399 17.38 27.92 29.51
CA ILE A 399 16.50 27.92 30.68
C ILE A 399 15.43 26.84 30.50
N THR A 400 15.56 25.73 31.22
CA THR A 400 14.64 24.59 31.08
C THR A 400 13.83 24.40 32.34
N ARG A 401 12.49 24.35 32.21
CA ARG A 401 11.54 24.19 33.33
C ARG A 401 10.78 22.87 33.17
N LEU A 402 10.53 22.20 34.31
CA LEU A 402 9.68 21.01 34.37
C LEU A 402 8.37 21.35 35.09
N TRP A 403 7.25 20.95 34.48
CA TRP A 403 5.92 21.04 35.05
C TRP A 403 5.29 19.66 35.13
N VAL A 404 4.80 19.30 36.31
CA VAL A 404 4.15 18.01 36.53
C VAL A 404 2.71 18.27 36.98
N THR A 405 1.76 17.61 36.32
CA THR A 405 0.34 17.70 36.63
C THR A 405 -0.26 16.31 36.82
N GLY A 406 -1.35 16.23 37.60
CA GLY A 406 -1.94 14.96 37.98
C GLY A 406 -1.28 14.32 39.21
N LYS A 407 -1.65 13.06 39.51
CA LYS A 407 -1.06 12.30 40.62
C LYS A 407 0.16 11.52 40.12
N GLU A 408 1.32 11.98 40.52
CA GLU A 408 2.59 11.27 40.21
C GLU A 408 2.52 9.83 40.70
N ARG A 409 3.00 8.91 39.89
CA ARG A 409 3.14 7.48 40.16
C ARG A 409 4.33 6.88 39.43
N ARG A 410 4.83 5.77 39.94
CA ARG A 410 5.80 4.97 39.23
C ARG A 410 5.16 4.36 37.97
N LEU A 411 5.91 4.37 36.88
CA LEU A 411 5.56 3.71 35.65
C LEU A 411 6.39 2.44 35.51
N SER A 412 6.12 1.60 34.51
CA SER A 412 7.01 0.48 34.25
C SER A 412 8.41 0.99 33.88
N PRO A 413 9.49 0.28 34.25
CA PRO A 413 10.87 0.71 33.97
C PRO A 413 11.11 1.02 32.48
N GLU A 414 10.47 0.26 31.61
CA GLU A 414 10.55 0.45 30.16
C GLU A 414 9.89 1.77 29.72
N VAL A 415 8.76 2.12 30.31
CA VAL A 415 8.05 3.38 30.03
C VAL A 415 8.86 4.57 30.56
N GLU A 416 9.33 4.52 31.81
CA GLU A 416 10.17 5.58 32.40
C GLU A 416 11.42 5.82 31.55
N LEU A 417 12.13 4.77 31.16
CA LEU A 417 13.34 4.86 30.33
C LEU A 417 13.05 5.45 28.95
N ALA A 418 11.98 5.01 28.30
CA ALA A 418 11.65 5.52 26.97
C ALA A 418 11.24 7.00 27.00
N LEU A 419 10.43 7.42 27.98
CA LEU A 419 10.06 8.83 28.17
C LEU A 419 11.30 9.68 28.46
N PHE A 420 12.19 9.22 29.35
CA PHE A 420 13.44 9.91 29.63
C PHE A 420 14.30 10.06 28.38
N ARG A 421 14.45 8.99 27.57
CA ARG A 421 15.22 9.04 26.31
C ARG A 421 14.62 9.97 25.26
N ILE A 422 13.28 10.05 25.21
CA ILE A 422 12.59 10.98 24.31
C ILE A 422 12.85 12.43 24.76
N ALA A 423 12.76 12.72 26.06
CA ALA A 423 13.08 14.05 26.59
C ALA A 423 14.55 14.43 26.33
N GLN A 424 15.48 13.50 26.57
CA GLN A 424 16.91 13.70 26.33
C GLN A 424 17.22 14.00 24.86
N GLU A 425 16.64 13.25 23.92
CA GLU A 425 16.79 13.48 22.49
C GLU A 425 16.14 14.79 22.03
N ALA A 426 14.96 15.10 22.57
CA ALA A 426 14.27 16.35 22.28
C ALA A 426 15.11 17.57 22.72
N LEU A 427 15.65 17.57 23.95
CA LEU A 427 16.53 18.64 24.45
C LEU A 427 17.88 18.68 23.71
N SER A 428 18.44 17.52 23.31
CA SER A 428 19.61 17.48 22.44
C SER A 428 19.37 18.15 21.08
N ASN A 429 18.15 17.98 20.53
CA ASN A 429 17.75 18.64 19.29
C ASN A 429 17.56 20.16 19.51
N VAL A 430 17.00 20.58 20.64
CA VAL A 430 16.91 22.00 21.02
C VAL A 430 18.31 22.62 21.02
N LYS A 431 19.27 22.00 21.73
CA LYS A 431 20.66 22.46 21.82
C LYS A 431 21.34 22.56 20.46
N LYS A 432 21.18 21.54 19.59
CA LYS A 432 21.90 21.45 18.31
C LYS A 432 21.28 22.27 17.20
N HIS A 433 19.96 22.47 17.23
CA HIS A 433 19.24 22.91 16.05
C HIS A 433 18.30 24.08 16.26
N ALA A 434 17.79 24.31 17.49
CA ALA A 434 16.68 25.24 17.68
C ALA A 434 17.11 26.71 17.85
N GLU A 435 18.35 26.99 18.31
CA GLU A 435 18.78 28.34 18.71
C GLU A 435 17.82 28.94 19.76
N ALA A 436 17.26 28.08 20.63
CA ALA A 436 16.31 28.44 21.65
C ALA A 436 17.01 29.02 22.88
N THR A 437 16.33 29.89 23.61
CA THR A 437 16.76 30.42 24.93
C THR A 437 16.04 29.76 26.08
N GLU A 438 14.85 29.22 25.82
CA GLU A 438 14.03 28.55 26.81
C GLU A 438 13.47 27.24 26.26
N ALA A 439 13.34 26.25 27.15
CA ALA A 439 12.65 24.99 26.90
C ALA A 439 11.72 24.65 28.08
N GLU A 440 10.70 23.88 27.82
CA GLU A 440 9.73 23.45 28.81
C GLU A 440 9.47 21.95 28.66
N ILE A 441 9.53 21.21 29.76
CA ILE A 441 9.11 19.82 29.85
C ILE A 441 7.80 19.78 30.63
N THR A 442 6.76 19.21 30.09
CA THR A 442 5.49 18.98 30.80
C THR A 442 5.23 17.50 30.92
N VAL A 443 4.83 17.03 32.10
CA VAL A 443 4.40 15.64 32.33
C VAL A 443 3.02 15.67 32.97
N GLU A 444 2.08 15.01 32.31
CA GLU A 444 0.71 14.93 32.78
C GLU A 444 0.32 13.46 33.02
N PHE A 445 -0.09 13.17 34.28
CA PHE A 445 -0.58 11.85 34.67
C PHE A 445 -2.10 11.86 34.67
N VAL A 446 -2.73 11.17 33.70
CA VAL A 446 -4.19 11.08 33.55
C VAL A 446 -4.59 9.61 33.54
N ASP A 447 -5.34 9.18 34.55
CA ASP A 447 -5.78 7.79 34.71
C ASP A 447 -4.68 6.76 34.37
N ASN A 448 -4.89 5.96 33.34
CA ASN A 448 -3.92 4.96 32.84
C ASN A 448 -3.00 5.48 31.73
N THR A 449 -2.94 6.79 31.51
CA THR A 449 -2.08 7.40 30.49
C THR A 449 -1.09 8.36 31.11
N VAL A 450 0.07 8.48 30.50
CA VAL A 450 1.01 9.56 30.76
C VAL A 450 1.27 10.29 29.45
N GLU A 451 1.17 11.60 29.50
CA GLU A 451 1.56 12.47 28.41
C GLU A 451 2.77 13.29 28.83
N MET A 452 3.79 13.29 27.99
CA MET A 452 4.96 14.15 28.18
C MET A 452 5.16 15.00 26.94
N ALA A 453 5.40 16.30 27.15
CA ALA A 453 5.75 17.18 26.04
C ALA A 453 7.04 17.95 26.34
N VAL A 454 7.87 18.15 25.32
CA VAL A 454 9.05 19.01 25.33
C VAL A 454 8.82 20.10 24.30
N HIS A 455 8.86 21.36 24.73
CA HIS A 455 8.62 22.52 23.90
C HIS A 455 9.77 23.52 23.99
N ASP A 456 10.21 24.08 22.88
CA ASP A 456 11.23 25.12 22.80
C ASP A 456 10.70 26.39 22.11
N ASN A 457 11.30 27.52 22.41
CA ASN A 457 11.01 28.81 21.79
C ASN A 457 11.94 29.14 20.60
N GLY A 458 12.56 28.13 19.98
CA GLY A 458 13.56 28.32 18.94
C GLY A 458 13.00 28.64 17.56
N LYS A 459 13.87 28.52 16.57
CA LYS A 459 13.54 28.87 15.16
C LYS A 459 12.53 27.96 14.48
N GLY A 460 12.26 26.77 15.06
CA GLY A 460 11.37 25.76 14.46
C GLY A 460 11.78 25.34 13.04
N PHE A 461 10.94 24.51 12.42
CA PHE A 461 11.14 24.06 11.04
C PHE A 461 9.82 23.65 10.39
N THR A 462 9.82 23.51 9.06
CA THR A 462 8.66 23.01 8.31
C THR A 462 8.79 21.51 8.07
N LEU A 463 7.87 20.72 8.59
CA LEU A 463 7.72 19.30 8.26
C LEU A 463 7.19 19.20 6.83
N ARG A 464 8.05 18.85 5.85
CA ARG A 464 7.68 18.74 4.42
C ARG A 464 7.01 17.41 4.06
N ALA A 465 7.07 16.40 4.94
CA ALA A 465 6.47 15.09 4.74
C ALA A 465 6.11 14.47 6.11
N PRO A 466 5.20 13.48 6.14
CA PRO A 466 5.02 12.66 7.33
C PRO A 466 6.36 12.10 7.79
N VAL A 467 6.56 12.00 9.11
CA VAL A 467 7.85 11.54 9.72
C VAL A 467 8.31 10.17 9.18
N GLU A 468 7.41 9.43 8.53
CA GLU A 468 7.65 8.14 7.86
C GLU A 468 8.59 8.24 6.64
N GLU A 469 8.56 9.35 5.93
CA GLU A 469 9.39 9.58 4.74
C GLU A 469 10.73 10.27 5.05
N LEU A 470 10.96 10.67 6.30
CA LEU A 470 12.18 11.39 6.72
C LEU A 470 13.41 10.48 6.89
N ALA A 471 13.25 9.17 6.72
CA ALA A 471 14.34 8.19 6.88
C ALA A 471 15.54 8.44 5.94
N THR A 472 15.32 9.06 4.80
CA THR A 472 16.36 9.34 3.78
C THR A 472 17.09 10.68 3.97
N SER A 473 16.66 11.52 4.92
CA SER A 473 17.13 12.91 5.05
C SER A 473 17.91 13.23 6.34
N GLY A 474 18.44 12.20 7.03
CA GLY A 474 19.35 12.42 8.19
C GLY A 474 18.65 12.71 9.53
N HIS A 475 17.35 12.55 9.65
CA HIS A 475 16.55 12.82 10.86
C HIS A 475 16.43 11.58 11.76
N LEU A 476 17.53 10.85 11.99
CA LEU A 476 17.54 9.60 12.78
C LEU A 476 17.01 9.78 14.21
N GLY A 477 17.24 10.93 14.83
CA GLY A 477 16.75 11.23 16.18
C GLY A 477 15.22 11.23 16.27
N LEU A 478 14.53 11.85 15.29
CA LEU A 478 13.07 11.90 15.25
C LEU A 478 12.45 10.51 15.05
N ILE A 479 13.08 9.69 14.19
CA ILE A 479 12.67 8.30 13.95
C ILE A 479 12.86 7.49 15.23
N GLY A 480 14.02 7.63 15.90
CA GLY A 480 14.31 6.93 17.16
C GLY A 480 13.32 7.26 18.28
N MET A 481 12.93 8.54 18.42
CA MET A 481 11.92 8.93 19.39
C MET A 481 10.56 8.29 19.09
N ARG A 482 10.12 8.29 17.83
CA ARG A 482 8.85 7.71 17.44
C ARG A 482 8.80 6.18 17.62
N GLU A 483 9.88 5.50 17.25
CA GLU A 483 9.96 4.05 17.45
C GLU A 483 9.92 3.68 18.94
N ARG A 484 10.59 4.45 19.81
CA ARG A 484 10.50 4.23 21.26
C ARG A 484 9.07 4.39 21.79
N ALA A 485 8.34 5.44 21.38
CA ALA A 485 6.95 5.63 21.78
C ALA A 485 6.06 4.46 21.28
N ARG A 486 6.24 4.06 20.01
CA ARG A 486 5.47 2.98 19.39
C ARG A 486 5.72 1.61 20.02
N LEU A 487 6.93 1.34 20.46
CA LEU A 487 7.29 0.10 21.16
C LEU A 487 6.48 -0.11 22.45
N LEU A 488 6.05 0.96 23.07
CA LEU A 488 5.21 0.98 24.27
C LEU A 488 3.72 1.08 23.97
N GLY A 489 3.32 0.91 22.69
CA GLY A 489 1.93 1.10 22.27
C GLY A 489 1.46 2.56 22.35
N GLY A 490 2.39 3.51 22.47
CA GLY A 490 2.14 4.94 22.54
C GLY A 490 2.21 5.63 21.18
N THR A 491 1.96 6.92 21.18
CA THR A 491 2.03 7.81 20.00
C THR A 491 3.00 8.96 20.27
N LEU A 492 3.72 9.39 19.21
CA LEU A 492 4.56 10.58 19.26
C LEU A 492 4.15 11.53 18.14
N THR A 493 3.87 12.78 18.54
CA THR A 493 3.48 13.88 17.65
C THR A 493 4.52 14.99 17.72
N ILE A 494 4.94 15.51 16.58
CA ILE A 494 5.86 16.63 16.49
C ILE A 494 5.13 17.79 15.81
N GLN A 495 5.10 18.93 16.48
CA GLN A 495 4.52 20.19 16.01
C GLN A 495 5.64 21.21 15.91
N SER A 496 5.94 21.70 14.73
CA SER A 496 6.95 22.72 14.51
C SER A 496 6.52 23.67 13.39
N LEU A 497 6.70 24.95 13.63
CA LEU A 497 6.47 26.02 12.68
C LEU A 497 7.67 26.97 12.69
N PRO A 498 8.09 27.49 11.52
CA PRO A 498 9.18 28.46 11.47
C PRO A 498 8.91 29.66 12.39
N GLN A 499 9.91 30.02 13.21
CA GLN A 499 9.88 31.09 14.20
C GLN A 499 8.94 30.90 15.39
N LEU A 500 8.33 29.72 15.58
CA LEU A 500 7.44 29.42 16.69
C LEU A 500 7.93 28.25 17.57
N GLY A 501 9.16 27.77 17.30
CA GLY A 501 9.75 26.66 18.06
C GLY A 501 9.22 25.29 17.64
N THR A 502 9.54 24.30 18.47
CA THR A 502 9.13 22.90 18.27
C THR A 502 8.52 22.34 19.53
N LYS A 503 7.44 21.58 19.39
CA LYS A 503 6.81 20.82 20.46
C LYS A 503 6.78 19.34 20.09
N VAL A 504 7.42 18.50 20.90
CA VAL A 504 7.41 17.03 20.81
C VAL A 504 6.48 16.52 21.89
N ILE A 505 5.42 15.80 21.52
CA ILE A 505 4.41 15.27 22.45
C ILE A 505 4.43 13.76 22.34
N VAL A 506 4.56 13.06 23.46
CA VAL A 506 4.45 11.61 23.55
C VAL A 506 3.36 11.23 24.53
N THR A 507 2.48 10.32 24.10
CA THR A 507 1.40 9.77 24.94
C THR A 507 1.56 8.27 25.02
N VAL A 508 1.63 7.71 26.21
CA VAL A 508 1.79 6.26 26.45
C VAL A 508 0.68 5.81 27.40
N ARG A 509 0.06 4.66 27.09
CA ARG A 509 -0.81 3.97 28.06
C ARG A 509 0.06 3.13 28.96
N ASP A 510 0.00 3.40 30.25
CA ASP A 510 0.65 2.58 31.24
C ASP A 510 -0.28 1.40 31.58
N ALA A 511 0.09 0.20 31.12
CA ALA A 511 -0.53 -1.00 31.64
C ALA A 511 -0.05 -1.13 33.09
N LEU A 512 -0.92 -0.78 34.05
CA LEU A 512 -0.66 -0.93 35.47
C LEU A 512 0.13 -2.22 35.72
N VAL A 513 1.30 -2.10 36.34
CA VAL A 513 1.92 -3.22 37.02
C VAL A 513 0.88 -3.69 38.04
N MET A 514 0.20 -4.80 37.73
CA MET A 514 -0.60 -5.48 38.75
C MET A 514 0.35 -5.86 39.87
N GLU A 515 0.14 -5.29 41.05
CA GLU A 515 0.77 -5.68 42.32
C GLU A 515 0.59 -7.17 42.58
#